data_c1546b7ecab12e673e87165566bbd208
#
_entry.id   c1546b7ecab12e673e87165566bbd208
#
_cell.length_a   1.000
_cell.length_b   1.000
_cell.length_c   1.000
_cell.angle_alpha   90.00
_cell.angle_beta   90.00
_cell.angle_gamma   90.00
#
_symmetry.space_group_name_H-M   'P 1'
#
loop_
_entity.id
_entity.type
_entity.pdbx_description
1 polymer ?
#
loop_
_entity_poly.entity_id
_entity_poly.type
_entity_poly.pdbx_seq_one_letter_code
_entity_poly.pdbx_strand_id
1 'polypeptide(L)'
;MEAYFDNSATTRCFEEVKDIVVKTMMEDFGNPSAMHQKGVDAEGYVKESARTLAQILKVTEKEILFTSGGTESNNLALIGGALANKRSGNHIITTAVEHAAVSQPVAFLQEQGFEVTILPVDGHGVVKLDALEKALRPDTILVSTMMVNNETGAVMPVEKIGAMIQEKCPKALYHVDAIQAFGKYRIYPKKWNIHLLSVSSHKIHGPKGVGFLYINSKAKVQPLILGGGQQNGMRSGTDNVPGIAGLGVAAKMMYQNFDEKVEHLYQLKERMAEGLSKIDDVVINGMPVREGAPHILSVSFLGIRSEVLLHTLEDRNIYVSAGSACSSHKRKPSATLSAMGMSNAQIENTVRISLSEENTFEEVDYCLEVLNEVLPMLKRYARR
;
A
#
# COMPACT_ATOMS: atom_id res chain seq x y z
N MET A 1 28.02 6.07 5.80
CA MET A 1 27.03 5.72 4.75
C MET A 1 25.64 5.92 5.33
N GLU A 2 24.67 6.36 4.56
CA GLU A 2 23.25 6.38 4.95
C GLU A 2 22.54 5.26 4.20
N ALA A 3 21.69 4.48 4.91
CA ALA A 3 20.91 3.39 4.32
C ALA A 3 19.44 3.55 4.75
N TYR A 4 18.57 3.96 3.80
CA TYR A 4 17.15 4.15 4.06
C TYR A 4 16.36 2.91 3.66
N PHE A 5 15.96 2.13 4.66
CA PHE A 5 15.21 0.88 4.52
C PHE A 5 13.80 0.95 5.12
N ASP A 6 13.19 2.13 5.06
CA ASP A 6 11.78 2.34 5.47
C ASP A 6 10.89 2.84 4.32
N ASN A 7 11.17 2.36 3.10
CA ASN A 7 10.46 2.77 1.88
C ASN A 7 8.96 2.39 1.88
N SER A 8 8.55 1.40 2.66
CA SER A 8 7.13 1.08 2.86
C SER A 8 6.40 2.11 3.74
N ALA A 9 7.09 2.93 4.53
CA ALA A 9 6.49 4.07 5.22
C ALA A 9 6.32 5.25 4.27
N THR A 10 7.36 5.63 3.55
CA THR A 10 7.36 6.64 2.49
C THR A 10 8.62 6.52 1.66
N THR A 11 8.58 6.94 0.41
CA THR A 11 9.76 7.01 -0.46
C THR A 11 10.22 8.46 -0.65
N ARG A 12 11.49 8.65 -1.00
CA ARG A 12 12.03 9.92 -1.51
C ARG A 12 11.45 10.19 -2.89
N CYS A 13 11.07 11.43 -3.20
CA CYS A 13 10.63 11.78 -4.55
C CYS A 13 11.79 11.73 -5.55
N PHE A 14 11.51 11.30 -6.77
CA PHE A 14 12.44 11.44 -7.89
C PHE A 14 12.70 12.92 -8.22
N GLU A 15 13.85 13.25 -8.79
CA GLU A 15 14.19 14.62 -9.18
C GLU A 15 13.22 15.16 -10.23
N GLU A 16 12.82 14.34 -11.22
CA GLU A 16 11.83 14.70 -12.24
C GLU A 16 10.46 15.00 -11.64
N VAL A 17 10.11 14.33 -10.55
CA VAL A 17 8.88 14.61 -9.79
C VAL A 17 8.97 15.97 -9.10
N LYS A 18 10.08 16.28 -8.48
CA LYS A 18 10.31 17.62 -7.89
C LYS A 18 10.19 18.71 -8.96
N ASP A 19 10.81 18.50 -10.12
CA ASP A 19 10.86 19.50 -11.20
C ASP A 19 9.46 19.80 -11.74
N ILE A 20 8.64 18.77 -12.02
CA ILE A 20 7.27 18.99 -12.50
C ILE A 20 6.38 19.62 -11.43
N VAL A 21 6.54 19.27 -10.16
CA VAL A 21 5.82 19.89 -9.05
C VAL A 21 6.15 21.38 -8.97
N VAL A 22 7.42 21.75 -8.99
CA VAL A 22 7.86 23.16 -8.96
C VAL A 22 7.31 23.92 -10.17
N LYS A 23 7.43 23.36 -11.38
CA LYS A 23 6.93 23.97 -12.62
C LYS A 23 5.43 24.27 -12.53
N THR A 24 4.63 23.29 -12.09
CA THR A 24 3.17 23.45 -11.98
C THR A 24 2.71 24.32 -10.82
N MET A 25 3.58 24.58 -9.84
CA MET A 25 3.32 25.55 -8.78
C MET A 25 3.69 26.98 -9.17
N MET A 26 4.74 27.20 -9.97
CA MET A 26 5.34 28.50 -10.19
C MET A 26 5.05 29.07 -11.58
N GLU A 27 5.01 28.25 -12.61
CA GLU A 27 4.86 28.67 -14.01
C GLU A 27 3.46 28.36 -14.53
N ASP A 28 3.01 27.10 -14.44
CA ASP A 28 1.74 26.61 -14.97
C ASP A 28 0.67 26.46 -13.85
N PHE A 29 0.59 27.45 -12.98
CA PHE A 29 -0.19 27.47 -11.73
C PHE A 29 -1.71 27.69 -11.94
N GLY A 30 -2.23 27.50 -13.15
CA GLY A 30 -3.64 27.74 -13.48
C GLY A 30 -4.60 26.80 -12.72
N ASN A 31 -5.84 27.27 -12.56
CA ASN A 31 -6.93 26.41 -12.07
C ASN A 31 -7.53 25.66 -13.28
N PRO A 32 -7.58 24.31 -13.28
CA PRO A 32 -8.15 23.53 -14.39
C PRO A 32 -9.59 23.89 -14.76
N SER A 33 -10.36 24.48 -13.84
CA SER A 33 -11.73 24.91 -14.10
C SER A 33 -11.83 26.27 -14.83
N ALA A 34 -10.70 26.98 -15.04
CA ALA A 34 -10.71 28.27 -15.72
C ALA A 34 -10.65 28.11 -17.24
N MET A 35 -11.41 28.94 -17.96
CA MET A 35 -11.52 28.86 -19.43
C MET A 35 -10.35 29.51 -20.18
N HIS A 36 -9.47 30.25 -19.50
CA HIS A 36 -8.32 30.89 -20.14
C HIS A 36 -7.14 29.93 -20.27
N GLN A 37 -6.13 30.28 -21.08
CA GLN A 37 -4.99 29.39 -21.40
C GLN A 37 -4.31 28.77 -20.20
N LYS A 38 -4.09 29.51 -19.11
CA LYS A 38 -3.50 28.96 -17.89
C LYS A 38 -4.31 27.82 -17.26
N GLY A 39 -5.65 27.87 -17.40
CA GLY A 39 -6.52 26.78 -16.93
C GLY A 39 -6.41 25.55 -17.83
N VAL A 40 -6.36 25.77 -19.15
CA VAL A 40 -6.18 24.70 -20.16
C VAL A 40 -4.84 23.99 -19.97
N ASP A 41 -3.77 24.73 -19.71
CA ASP A 41 -2.43 24.17 -19.44
C ASP A 41 -2.45 23.29 -18.19
N ALA A 42 -3.06 23.79 -17.10
CA ALA A 42 -3.19 23.05 -15.84
C ALA A 42 -4.06 21.77 -16.01
N GLU A 43 -5.17 21.85 -16.74
CA GLU A 43 -6.00 20.70 -17.08
C GLU A 43 -5.22 19.65 -17.90
N GLY A 44 -4.30 20.10 -18.76
CA GLY A 44 -3.40 19.26 -19.53
C GLY A 44 -2.61 18.30 -18.68
N TYR A 45 -2.04 18.76 -17.55
CA TYR A 45 -1.29 17.91 -16.61
C TYR A 45 -2.18 16.85 -15.93
N VAL A 46 -3.41 17.23 -15.56
CA VAL A 46 -4.37 16.30 -14.96
C VAL A 46 -4.74 15.19 -15.96
N LYS A 47 -5.05 15.56 -17.21
CA LYS A 47 -5.37 14.62 -18.28
C LYS A 47 -4.20 13.69 -18.62
N GLU A 48 -2.98 14.22 -18.72
CA GLU A 48 -1.79 13.42 -19.02
C GLU A 48 -1.50 12.40 -17.92
N SER A 49 -1.64 12.80 -16.67
CA SER A 49 -1.48 11.90 -15.52
C SER A 49 -2.55 10.80 -15.53
N ALA A 50 -3.81 11.15 -15.79
CA ALA A 50 -4.90 10.17 -15.92
C ALA A 50 -4.63 9.18 -17.06
N ARG A 51 -4.15 9.66 -18.22
CA ARG A 51 -3.76 8.84 -19.38
C ARG A 51 -2.64 7.87 -19.02
N THR A 52 -1.58 8.35 -18.38
CA THR A 52 -0.44 7.52 -17.95
C THR A 52 -0.89 6.38 -17.02
N LEU A 53 -1.69 6.69 -16.00
CA LEU A 53 -2.21 5.70 -15.06
C LEU A 53 -3.14 4.70 -15.75
N ALA A 54 -4.02 5.18 -16.64
CA ALA A 54 -4.93 4.34 -17.41
C ALA A 54 -4.17 3.37 -18.33
N GLN A 55 -3.12 3.81 -19.00
CA GLN A 55 -2.25 2.96 -19.82
C GLN A 55 -1.55 1.88 -19.00
N ILE A 56 -1.02 2.21 -17.82
CA ILE A 56 -0.37 1.27 -16.90
C ILE A 56 -1.36 0.18 -16.47
N LEU A 57 -2.58 0.55 -16.07
CA LEU A 57 -3.60 -0.37 -15.59
C LEU A 57 -4.42 -1.04 -16.72
N LYS A 58 -4.22 -0.64 -17.99
CA LYS A 58 -5.01 -1.06 -19.16
C LYS A 58 -6.51 -0.80 -18.99
N VAL A 59 -6.83 0.41 -18.54
CA VAL A 59 -8.19 0.91 -18.31
C VAL A 59 -8.42 2.21 -19.07
N THR A 60 -9.54 2.90 -18.88
CA THR A 60 -9.81 4.20 -19.49
C THR A 60 -9.50 5.36 -18.53
N GLU A 61 -9.14 6.52 -19.06
CA GLU A 61 -8.84 7.72 -18.26
C GLU A 61 -10.00 8.11 -17.34
N LYS A 62 -11.25 7.90 -17.78
CA LYS A 62 -12.47 8.19 -17.02
C LYS A 62 -12.65 7.31 -15.77
N GLU A 63 -11.92 6.21 -15.69
CA GLU A 63 -11.93 5.28 -14.55
C GLU A 63 -10.86 5.64 -13.49
N ILE A 64 -10.08 6.72 -13.71
CA ILE A 64 -9.08 7.23 -12.75
C ILE A 64 -9.66 8.45 -12.04
N LEU A 65 -9.73 8.37 -10.72
CA LEU A 65 -10.16 9.45 -9.85
C LEU A 65 -9.01 9.87 -8.92
N PHE A 66 -8.58 11.12 -8.97
CA PHE A 66 -7.53 11.62 -8.08
C PHE A 66 -8.06 11.92 -6.69
N THR A 67 -7.27 11.57 -5.68
CA THR A 67 -7.58 11.73 -4.26
C THR A 67 -6.39 12.37 -3.53
N SER A 68 -6.54 12.65 -2.24
CA SER A 68 -5.42 13.14 -1.40
C SER A 68 -4.45 12.02 -0.96
N GLY A 69 -4.71 10.77 -1.32
CA GLY A 69 -3.86 9.63 -0.97
C GLY A 69 -4.65 8.35 -0.72
N GLY A 70 -3.95 7.31 -0.28
CA GLY A 70 -4.52 5.99 -0.06
C GLY A 70 -5.67 5.96 0.94
N THR A 71 -5.59 6.75 2.01
CA THR A 71 -6.65 6.82 3.02
C THR A 71 -7.95 7.35 2.43
N GLU A 72 -7.93 8.44 1.67
CA GLU A 72 -9.14 8.96 1.00
C GLU A 72 -9.64 7.95 -0.04
N SER A 73 -8.76 7.34 -0.83
CA SER A 73 -9.14 6.32 -1.82
C SER A 73 -9.85 5.13 -1.17
N ASN A 74 -9.30 4.59 -0.07
CA ASN A 74 -9.90 3.48 0.66
C ASN A 74 -11.25 3.87 1.29
N ASN A 75 -11.36 5.05 1.91
CA ASN A 75 -12.62 5.54 2.48
C ASN A 75 -13.69 5.69 1.40
N LEU A 76 -13.37 6.30 0.26
CA LEU A 76 -14.32 6.47 -0.84
C LEU A 76 -14.74 5.11 -1.43
N ALA A 77 -13.80 4.20 -1.61
CA ALA A 77 -14.08 2.85 -2.09
C ALA A 77 -15.03 2.08 -1.15
N LEU A 78 -14.75 2.10 0.14
CA LEU A 78 -15.48 1.31 1.13
C LEU A 78 -16.79 1.97 1.51
N ILE A 79 -16.76 3.22 2.00
CA ILE A 79 -17.94 3.93 2.47
C ILE A 79 -18.83 4.29 1.28
N GLY A 80 -18.27 4.91 0.23
CA GLY A 80 -19.01 5.28 -0.97
C GLY A 80 -19.58 4.06 -1.70
N GLY A 81 -18.78 2.98 -1.80
CA GLY A 81 -19.22 1.71 -2.39
C GLY A 81 -20.35 1.05 -1.60
N ALA A 82 -20.24 0.94 -0.26
CA ALA A 82 -21.25 0.34 0.59
C ALA A 82 -22.57 1.13 0.53
N LEU A 83 -22.52 2.47 0.68
CA LEU A 83 -23.71 3.31 0.65
C LEU A 83 -24.43 3.25 -0.68
N ALA A 84 -23.72 3.25 -1.81
CA ALA A 84 -24.30 3.17 -3.14
C ALA A 84 -24.98 1.82 -3.43
N ASN A 85 -24.58 0.75 -2.75
CA ASN A 85 -25.06 -0.61 -2.98
C ASN A 85 -25.93 -1.16 -1.82
N LYS A 86 -26.27 -0.37 -0.81
CA LYS A 86 -27.05 -0.77 0.39
C LYS A 86 -28.41 -1.43 0.05
N ARG A 87 -29.01 -1.06 -1.10
CA ARG A 87 -30.27 -1.69 -1.54
C ARG A 87 -30.12 -3.11 -2.06
N SER A 88 -28.89 -3.52 -2.38
CA SER A 88 -28.58 -4.86 -2.91
C SER A 88 -28.18 -5.87 -1.84
N GLY A 89 -27.86 -5.38 -0.64
CA GLY A 89 -27.42 -6.17 0.51
C GLY A 89 -26.73 -5.31 1.56
N ASN A 90 -26.32 -5.92 2.66
CA ASN A 90 -25.65 -5.23 3.75
C ASN A 90 -24.38 -5.94 4.24
N HIS A 91 -23.92 -6.98 3.55
CA HIS A 91 -22.76 -7.76 3.96
C HIS A 91 -21.46 -7.30 3.26
N ILE A 92 -20.43 -7.12 4.08
CA ILE A 92 -19.07 -6.69 3.68
C ILE A 92 -18.07 -7.73 4.17
N ILE A 93 -17.09 -8.07 3.31
CA ILE A 93 -16.01 -8.99 3.65
C ILE A 93 -14.68 -8.24 3.57
N THR A 94 -13.81 -8.44 4.56
CA THR A 94 -12.43 -7.94 4.57
C THR A 94 -11.49 -8.95 5.22
N THR A 95 -10.19 -8.64 5.33
CA THR A 95 -9.20 -9.54 5.95
C THR A 95 -8.72 -9.03 7.30
N ALA A 96 -8.15 -9.94 8.11
CA ALA A 96 -7.61 -9.59 9.43
C ALA A 96 -6.28 -8.80 9.39
N VAL A 97 -5.71 -8.59 8.19
CA VAL A 97 -4.38 -8.00 8.01
C VAL A 97 -4.41 -6.67 7.24
N GLU A 98 -5.59 -6.07 7.13
CA GLU A 98 -5.76 -4.80 6.42
C GLU A 98 -5.12 -3.62 7.16
N HIS A 99 -4.67 -2.65 6.38
CA HIS A 99 -4.22 -1.37 6.92
C HIS A 99 -5.36 -0.62 7.63
N ALA A 100 -5.02 0.25 8.59
CA ALA A 100 -6.00 1.05 9.32
C ALA A 100 -6.94 1.87 8.40
N ALA A 101 -6.46 2.32 7.23
CA ALA A 101 -7.28 3.02 6.24
C ALA A 101 -8.39 2.16 5.60
N VAL A 102 -8.37 0.83 5.81
CA VAL A 102 -9.42 -0.12 5.43
C VAL A 102 -10.19 -0.58 6.66
N SER A 103 -9.50 -1.04 7.71
CA SER A 103 -10.15 -1.60 8.89
C SER A 103 -11.02 -0.57 9.66
N GLN A 104 -10.61 0.71 9.71
CA GLN A 104 -11.41 1.76 10.37
C GLN A 104 -12.69 2.12 9.60
N PRO A 105 -12.67 2.35 8.27
CA PRO A 105 -13.91 2.51 7.50
C PRO A 105 -14.85 1.31 7.59
N VAL A 106 -14.32 0.08 7.62
CA VAL A 106 -15.12 -1.14 7.78
C VAL A 106 -15.78 -1.18 9.16
N ALA A 107 -15.03 -0.83 10.23
CA ALA A 107 -15.60 -0.73 11.58
C ALA A 107 -16.69 0.34 11.64
N PHE A 108 -16.48 1.51 11.05
CA PHE A 108 -17.50 2.54 10.91
C PHE A 108 -18.75 2.02 10.19
N LEU A 109 -18.61 1.29 9.09
CA LEU A 109 -19.75 0.71 8.37
C LEU A 109 -20.50 -0.32 9.23
N GLN A 110 -19.81 -1.10 10.05
CA GLN A 110 -20.42 -2.01 11.00
C GLN A 110 -21.29 -1.25 12.02
N GLU A 111 -20.82 -0.12 12.54
CA GLU A 111 -21.60 0.78 13.41
C GLU A 111 -22.83 1.37 12.69
N GLN A 112 -22.77 1.53 11.36
CA GLN A 112 -23.89 1.99 10.52
C GLN A 112 -24.86 0.85 10.13
N GLY A 113 -24.69 -0.35 10.69
CA GLY A 113 -25.61 -1.48 10.53
C GLY A 113 -25.28 -2.41 9.35
N PHE A 114 -24.08 -2.32 8.77
CA PHE A 114 -23.61 -3.34 7.83
C PHE A 114 -23.07 -4.56 8.60
N GLU A 115 -23.28 -5.74 8.06
CA GLU A 115 -22.68 -6.97 8.56
C GLU A 115 -21.27 -7.13 8.00
N VAL A 116 -20.31 -7.45 8.87
CA VAL A 116 -18.90 -7.57 8.47
C VAL A 116 -18.38 -8.96 8.80
N THR A 117 -17.78 -9.61 7.78
CA THR A 117 -16.98 -10.81 7.95
C THR A 117 -15.51 -10.48 7.77
N ILE A 118 -14.69 -10.81 8.78
CA ILE A 118 -13.24 -10.65 8.74
C ILE A 118 -12.61 -12.02 8.46
N LEU A 119 -11.96 -12.16 7.32
CA LEU A 119 -11.32 -13.40 6.91
C LEU A 119 -10.00 -13.64 7.65
N PRO A 120 -9.76 -14.86 8.14
CA PRO A 120 -8.47 -15.23 8.71
C PRO A 120 -7.40 -15.39 7.63
N VAL A 121 -6.13 -15.29 8.06
CA VAL A 121 -4.95 -15.58 7.25
C VAL A 121 -4.23 -16.83 7.75
N ASP A 122 -3.31 -17.34 6.96
CA ASP A 122 -2.38 -18.39 7.36
C ASP A 122 -1.13 -17.83 8.07
N GLY A 123 -0.18 -18.70 8.43
CA GLY A 123 1.08 -18.31 9.08
C GLY A 123 2.01 -17.44 8.21
N HIS A 124 1.75 -17.35 6.90
CA HIS A 124 2.46 -16.47 5.98
C HIS A 124 1.77 -15.11 5.79
N GLY A 125 0.61 -14.91 6.41
CA GLY A 125 -0.20 -13.69 6.27
C GLY A 125 -1.09 -13.66 5.04
N VAL A 126 -1.29 -14.79 4.35
CA VAL A 126 -2.12 -14.91 3.16
C VAL A 126 -3.54 -15.33 3.53
N VAL A 127 -4.53 -14.68 2.92
CA VAL A 127 -5.95 -14.97 3.17
C VAL A 127 -6.30 -16.40 2.81
N LYS A 128 -7.08 -17.07 3.67
CA LYS A 128 -7.58 -18.42 3.43
C LYS A 128 -8.75 -18.39 2.45
N LEU A 129 -8.54 -18.92 1.23
CA LEU A 129 -9.54 -18.91 0.17
C LEU A 129 -10.80 -19.73 0.50
N ASP A 130 -10.66 -20.81 1.26
CA ASP A 130 -11.80 -21.60 1.75
C ASP A 130 -12.70 -20.82 2.72
N ALA A 131 -12.09 -19.93 3.51
CA ALA A 131 -12.84 -19.02 4.39
C ALA A 131 -13.59 -17.95 3.55
N LEU A 132 -12.97 -17.40 2.50
CA LEU A 132 -13.65 -16.51 1.58
C LEU A 132 -14.83 -17.22 0.90
N GLU A 133 -14.62 -18.42 0.41
CA GLU A 133 -15.66 -19.20 -0.27
C GLU A 133 -16.90 -19.39 0.60
N LYS A 134 -16.70 -19.71 1.88
CA LYS A 134 -17.79 -19.89 2.86
C LYS A 134 -18.44 -18.57 3.27
N ALA A 135 -17.70 -17.46 3.22
CA ALA A 135 -18.20 -16.14 3.62
C ALA A 135 -19.03 -15.45 2.52
N LEU A 136 -18.80 -15.80 1.24
CA LEU A 136 -19.55 -15.24 0.12
C LEU A 136 -21.01 -15.67 0.16
N ARG A 137 -21.93 -14.71 0.19
CA ARG A 137 -23.39 -14.94 0.29
C ARG A 137 -24.16 -13.97 -0.63
N PRO A 138 -25.45 -14.26 -0.95
CA PRO A 138 -26.19 -13.48 -1.95
C PRO A 138 -26.34 -11.99 -1.66
N ASP A 139 -26.27 -11.58 -0.40
CA ASP A 139 -26.35 -10.20 0.05
C ASP A 139 -24.97 -9.55 0.32
N THR A 140 -23.87 -10.22 -0.09
CA THR A 140 -22.53 -9.61 -0.09
C THR A 140 -22.49 -8.52 -1.16
N ILE A 141 -22.17 -7.30 -0.75
CA ILE A 141 -22.11 -6.13 -1.65
C ILE A 141 -20.69 -5.64 -1.89
N LEU A 142 -19.76 -5.95 -0.98
CA LEU A 142 -18.39 -5.46 -1.05
C LEU A 142 -17.43 -6.48 -0.43
N VAL A 143 -16.34 -6.78 -1.16
CA VAL A 143 -15.19 -7.51 -0.65
C VAL A 143 -13.98 -6.59 -0.77
N SER A 144 -13.19 -6.47 0.28
CA SER A 144 -11.98 -5.63 0.29
C SER A 144 -10.79 -6.42 0.78
N THR A 145 -9.72 -6.45 -0.01
CA THR A 145 -8.44 -7.06 0.37
C THR A 145 -7.28 -6.17 -0.05
N MET A 146 -6.23 -6.11 0.75
CA MET A 146 -4.97 -5.57 0.25
C MET A 146 -4.35 -6.55 -0.75
N MET A 147 -3.50 -6.04 -1.66
CA MET A 147 -2.74 -6.89 -2.58
C MET A 147 -1.40 -7.30 -1.98
N VAL A 148 -0.72 -6.39 -1.29
CA VAL A 148 0.55 -6.62 -0.60
C VAL A 148 0.44 -6.08 0.81
N ASN A 149 0.77 -6.91 1.78
CA ASN A 149 0.78 -6.49 3.18
C ASN A 149 1.98 -5.59 3.48
N ASN A 150 1.72 -4.46 4.10
CA ASN A 150 2.72 -3.42 4.38
C ASN A 150 3.70 -3.75 5.50
N GLU A 151 3.44 -4.80 6.29
CA GLU A 151 4.32 -5.23 7.40
C GLU A 151 5.17 -6.44 7.03
N THR A 152 4.58 -7.42 6.33
CA THR A 152 5.22 -8.71 6.06
C THR A 152 5.61 -8.92 4.61
N GLY A 153 5.05 -8.10 3.69
CA GLY A 153 5.22 -8.32 2.26
C GLY A 153 4.43 -9.54 1.73
N ALA A 154 3.48 -10.06 2.51
CA ALA A 154 2.61 -11.14 2.05
C ALA A 154 1.79 -10.68 0.83
N VAL A 155 1.72 -11.52 -0.20
CA VAL A 155 1.03 -11.24 -1.47
C VAL A 155 -0.29 -12.00 -1.52
N MET A 156 -1.39 -11.27 -1.60
CA MET A 156 -2.72 -11.87 -1.69
C MET A 156 -3.01 -12.38 -3.11
N PRO A 157 -3.70 -13.50 -3.26
CA PRO A 157 -4.05 -14.08 -4.55
C PRO A 157 -5.25 -13.35 -5.20
N VAL A 158 -5.11 -12.04 -5.47
CA VAL A 158 -6.19 -11.14 -5.89
C VAL A 158 -6.92 -11.60 -7.16
N GLU A 159 -6.21 -12.23 -8.09
CA GLU A 159 -6.82 -12.79 -9.30
C GLU A 159 -7.81 -13.95 -8.97
N LYS A 160 -7.41 -14.85 -8.06
CA LYS A 160 -8.27 -15.95 -7.61
C LYS A 160 -9.46 -15.43 -6.81
N ILE A 161 -9.22 -14.44 -5.93
CA ILE A 161 -10.28 -13.81 -5.13
C ILE A 161 -11.31 -13.16 -6.06
N GLY A 162 -10.86 -12.38 -7.06
CA GLY A 162 -11.76 -11.74 -8.02
C GLY A 162 -12.56 -12.74 -8.86
N ALA A 163 -11.96 -13.87 -9.24
CA ALA A 163 -12.66 -14.94 -9.95
C ALA A 163 -13.76 -15.59 -9.08
N MET A 164 -13.46 -15.88 -7.80
CA MET A 164 -14.44 -16.45 -6.85
C MET A 164 -15.60 -15.49 -6.58
N ILE A 165 -15.33 -14.19 -6.43
CA ILE A 165 -16.37 -13.17 -6.24
C ILE A 165 -17.26 -13.12 -7.50
N GLN A 166 -16.65 -13.07 -8.68
CA GLN A 166 -17.40 -13.01 -9.95
C GLN A 166 -18.30 -14.23 -10.16
N GLU A 167 -17.86 -15.41 -9.74
CA GLU A 167 -18.63 -16.66 -9.83
C GLU A 167 -19.79 -16.67 -8.84
N LYS A 168 -19.55 -16.37 -7.55
CA LYS A 168 -20.52 -16.56 -6.47
C LYS A 168 -21.38 -15.33 -6.17
N CYS A 169 -20.81 -14.14 -6.32
CA CYS A 169 -21.45 -12.87 -5.97
C CYS A 169 -21.18 -11.79 -7.04
N PRO A 170 -21.62 -11.98 -8.31
CA PRO A 170 -21.24 -11.11 -9.44
C PRO A 170 -21.70 -9.65 -9.31
N LYS A 171 -22.54 -9.34 -8.33
CA LYS A 171 -22.99 -7.98 -8.02
C LYS A 171 -22.14 -7.31 -6.94
N ALA A 172 -21.33 -8.06 -6.21
CA ALA A 172 -20.46 -7.51 -5.17
C ALA A 172 -19.31 -6.72 -5.80
N LEU A 173 -19.00 -5.57 -5.23
CA LEU A 173 -17.81 -4.82 -5.58
C LEU A 173 -16.59 -5.54 -5.00
N TYR A 174 -15.51 -5.62 -5.78
CA TYR A 174 -14.21 -6.04 -5.29
C TYR A 174 -13.28 -4.84 -5.23
N HIS A 175 -12.90 -4.45 -4.02
CA HIS A 175 -11.90 -3.41 -3.74
C HIS A 175 -10.54 -4.05 -3.42
N VAL A 176 -9.48 -3.51 -4.00
CA VAL A 176 -8.10 -3.89 -3.71
C VAL A 176 -7.32 -2.67 -3.24
N ASP A 177 -6.79 -2.74 -2.01
CA ASP A 177 -5.75 -1.81 -1.57
C ASP A 177 -4.42 -2.22 -2.22
N ALA A 178 -4.01 -1.47 -3.25
CA ALA A 178 -2.79 -1.72 -4.01
C ALA A 178 -1.65 -0.76 -3.64
N ILE A 179 -1.74 -0.07 -2.50
CA ILE A 179 -0.79 0.97 -2.09
C ILE A 179 0.64 0.43 -2.04
N GLN A 180 0.85 -0.78 -1.57
CA GLN A 180 2.18 -1.42 -1.55
C GLN A 180 2.50 -2.21 -2.82
N ALA A 181 1.50 -2.47 -3.68
CA ALA A 181 1.67 -3.28 -4.89
C ALA A 181 1.94 -2.45 -6.15
N PHE A 182 1.33 -1.27 -6.28
CA PHE A 182 1.49 -0.41 -7.45
C PHE A 182 2.96 0.03 -7.59
N GLY A 183 3.50 -0.08 -8.80
CA GLY A 183 4.91 0.15 -9.09
C GLY A 183 5.83 -1.05 -8.80
N LYS A 184 5.33 -2.15 -8.20
CA LYS A 184 6.07 -3.40 -7.93
C LYS A 184 5.45 -4.60 -8.64
N TYR A 185 4.20 -4.47 -9.06
CA TYR A 185 3.46 -5.49 -9.81
C TYR A 185 2.75 -4.89 -11.01
N ARG A 186 2.60 -5.67 -12.08
CA ARG A 186 1.68 -5.34 -13.18
C ARG A 186 0.26 -5.72 -12.75
N ILE A 187 -0.63 -4.74 -12.66
CA ILE A 187 -1.99 -4.92 -12.16
C ILE A 187 -2.96 -4.73 -13.31
N TYR A 188 -3.88 -5.68 -13.50
CA TYR A 188 -4.87 -5.67 -14.57
C TYR A 188 -6.28 -5.72 -13.99
N PRO A 189 -6.85 -4.58 -13.51
CA PRO A 189 -8.10 -4.58 -12.76
C PRO A 189 -9.25 -5.27 -13.50
N LYS A 190 -9.42 -5.01 -14.79
CA LYS A 190 -10.51 -5.63 -15.58
C LYS A 190 -10.35 -7.14 -15.73
N LYS A 191 -9.13 -7.62 -15.92
CA LYS A 191 -8.83 -9.06 -16.03
C LYS A 191 -9.09 -9.79 -14.73
N TRP A 192 -8.83 -9.15 -13.59
CA TRP A 192 -8.93 -9.73 -12.26
C TRP A 192 -10.25 -9.42 -11.56
N ASN A 193 -11.24 -8.89 -12.29
CA ASN A 193 -12.55 -8.51 -11.77
C ASN A 193 -12.49 -7.53 -10.58
N ILE A 194 -11.46 -6.69 -10.54
CA ILE A 194 -11.34 -5.62 -9.55
C ILE A 194 -12.22 -4.45 -9.99
N HIS A 195 -13.07 -3.99 -9.10
CA HIS A 195 -13.97 -2.86 -9.34
C HIS A 195 -13.41 -1.54 -8.83
N LEU A 196 -12.66 -1.59 -7.74
CA LEU A 196 -12.07 -0.44 -7.06
C LEU A 196 -10.63 -0.75 -6.69
N LEU A 197 -9.68 0.16 -6.96
CA LEU A 197 -8.27 -0.06 -6.64
C LEU A 197 -7.63 1.23 -6.12
N SER A 198 -7.14 1.18 -4.89
CA SER A 198 -6.55 2.33 -4.20
C SER A 198 -5.04 2.38 -4.33
N VAL A 199 -4.50 3.57 -4.62
CA VAL A 199 -3.05 3.82 -4.75
C VAL A 199 -2.67 5.14 -4.06
N SER A 200 -1.46 5.21 -3.51
CA SER A 200 -0.88 6.40 -2.90
C SER A 200 0.46 6.76 -3.54
N SER A 201 0.63 8.02 -3.92
CA SER A 201 1.78 8.51 -4.66
C SER A 201 3.11 8.36 -3.91
N HIS A 202 3.12 8.63 -2.60
CA HIS A 202 4.34 8.61 -1.79
C HIS A 202 4.95 7.22 -1.54
N LYS A 203 4.36 6.16 -2.05
CA LYS A 203 4.91 4.80 -2.03
C LYS A 203 5.63 4.42 -3.33
N ILE A 204 5.59 5.32 -4.31
CA ILE A 204 6.18 5.16 -5.64
C ILE A 204 7.01 6.37 -6.05
N HIS A 205 7.72 6.98 -5.12
CA HIS A 205 8.59 8.14 -5.35
C HIS A 205 7.87 9.40 -5.85
N GLY A 206 6.56 9.48 -5.63
CA GLY A 206 5.74 10.66 -5.92
C GLY A 206 5.48 11.52 -4.68
N PRO A 207 4.77 12.66 -4.84
CA PRO A 207 4.47 13.57 -3.76
C PRO A 207 3.54 12.95 -2.70
N LYS A 208 3.69 13.38 -1.45
CA LYS A 208 2.70 13.18 -0.39
C LYS A 208 1.44 14.00 -0.68
N GLY A 209 0.30 13.63 -0.10
CA GLY A 209 -0.94 14.39 -0.26
C GLY A 209 -1.63 14.23 -1.62
N VAL A 210 -1.31 13.17 -2.35
CA VAL A 210 -1.97 12.77 -3.60
C VAL A 210 -1.99 11.25 -3.76
N GLY A 211 -3.03 10.75 -4.39
CA GLY A 211 -3.22 9.36 -4.77
C GLY A 211 -4.30 9.24 -5.82
N PHE A 212 -4.74 8.05 -6.11
CA PHE A 212 -5.89 7.83 -6.97
C PHE A 212 -6.69 6.59 -6.58
N LEU A 213 -7.95 6.60 -6.95
CA LEU A 213 -8.84 5.46 -6.93
C LEU A 213 -9.20 5.10 -8.39
N TYR A 214 -8.89 3.87 -8.81
CA TYR A 214 -9.51 3.32 -9.99
C TYR A 214 -10.94 2.92 -9.65
N ILE A 215 -11.91 3.35 -10.46
CA ILE A 215 -13.32 3.02 -10.34
C ILE A 215 -13.76 2.41 -11.67
N ASN A 216 -14.08 1.13 -11.68
CA ASN A 216 -14.64 0.47 -12.87
C ASN A 216 -15.91 1.20 -13.30
N SER A 217 -16.09 1.43 -14.61
CA SER A 217 -17.24 2.15 -15.16
C SER A 217 -18.61 1.56 -14.82
N LYS A 218 -18.65 0.29 -14.38
CA LYS A 218 -19.88 -0.38 -13.92
C LYS A 218 -20.08 -0.31 -12.40
N ALA A 219 -19.06 0.12 -11.65
CA ALA A 219 -19.14 0.22 -10.20
C ALA A 219 -19.94 1.45 -9.77
N LYS A 220 -20.84 1.28 -8.82
CA LYS A 220 -21.58 2.37 -8.21
C LYS A 220 -20.88 2.79 -6.92
N VAL A 221 -20.50 4.06 -6.86
CA VAL A 221 -19.84 4.66 -5.69
C VAL A 221 -20.53 6.00 -5.40
N GLN A 222 -20.88 6.25 -4.14
CA GLN A 222 -21.43 7.52 -3.71
C GLN A 222 -20.29 8.48 -3.37
N PRO A 223 -20.29 9.71 -3.91
CA PRO A 223 -19.31 10.74 -3.53
C PRO A 223 -19.36 11.04 -2.04
N LEU A 224 -18.18 11.23 -1.42
CA LEU A 224 -18.07 11.62 0.00
C LEU A 224 -17.68 13.09 0.18
N ILE A 225 -16.95 13.67 -0.77
CA ILE A 225 -16.52 15.07 -0.74
C ILE A 225 -17.38 15.85 -1.74
N LEU A 226 -18.36 16.57 -1.23
CA LEU A 226 -19.34 17.33 -2.00
C LEU A 226 -18.90 18.78 -2.16
N GLY A 227 -19.28 19.41 -3.29
CA GLY A 227 -18.94 20.82 -3.55
C GLY A 227 -19.09 21.21 -5.01
N GLY A 228 -18.07 21.82 -5.60
CA GLY A 228 -18.09 22.45 -6.92
C GLY A 228 -18.12 21.53 -8.15
N GLY A 229 -18.27 20.22 -7.97
CA GLY A 229 -18.46 19.27 -9.06
C GLY A 229 -17.19 18.85 -9.83
N GLN A 230 -16.00 19.16 -9.30
CA GLN A 230 -14.74 18.72 -9.90
C GLN A 230 -14.70 17.18 -10.03
N GLN A 231 -13.86 16.67 -10.91
CA GLN A 231 -13.76 15.24 -11.24
C GLN A 231 -15.14 14.58 -11.48
N ASN A 232 -15.98 15.22 -12.27
CA ASN A 232 -17.34 14.76 -12.61
C ASN A 232 -18.25 14.60 -11.38
N GLY A 233 -18.05 15.40 -10.35
CA GLY A 233 -18.82 15.36 -9.10
C GLY A 233 -18.43 14.24 -8.13
N MET A 234 -17.47 13.41 -8.49
CA MET A 234 -17.04 12.31 -7.62
C MET A 234 -16.14 12.78 -6.48
N ARG A 235 -15.35 13.83 -6.71
CA ARG A 235 -14.48 14.42 -5.68
C ARG A 235 -14.37 15.92 -5.92
N SER A 236 -15.14 16.68 -5.17
CA SER A 236 -15.15 18.15 -5.29
C SER A 236 -13.94 18.79 -4.62
N GLY A 237 -13.66 20.04 -4.99
CA GLY A 237 -12.50 20.82 -4.57
C GLY A 237 -11.50 20.98 -5.71
N THR A 238 -10.77 22.09 -5.72
CA THR A 238 -9.74 22.38 -6.72
C THR A 238 -8.73 21.24 -6.80
N ASP A 239 -8.44 20.78 -8.02
CA ASP A 239 -7.47 19.71 -8.22
C ASP A 239 -6.06 20.11 -7.76
N ASN A 240 -5.38 19.22 -7.07
CA ASN A 240 -3.98 19.36 -6.69
C ASN A 240 -3.09 19.10 -7.92
N VAL A 241 -3.11 20.05 -8.88
CA VAL A 241 -2.37 19.92 -10.15
C VAL A 241 -0.90 19.53 -9.94
N PRO A 242 -0.14 20.20 -9.03
CA PRO A 242 1.25 19.81 -8.77
C PRO A 242 1.41 18.37 -8.29
N GLY A 243 0.57 17.97 -7.33
CA GLY A 243 0.60 16.60 -6.81
C GLY A 243 0.21 15.57 -7.88
N ILE A 244 -0.82 15.86 -8.67
CA ILE A 244 -1.30 14.98 -9.75
C ILE A 244 -0.25 14.83 -10.85
N ALA A 245 0.37 15.93 -11.29
CA ALA A 245 1.44 15.90 -12.28
C ALA A 245 2.64 15.08 -11.76
N GLY A 246 3.04 15.30 -10.51
CA GLY A 246 4.11 14.54 -9.86
C GLY A 246 3.79 13.05 -9.74
N LEU A 247 2.54 12.67 -9.41
CA LEU A 247 2.09 11.28 -9.40
C LEU A 247 2.18 10.64 -10.79
N GLY A 248 1.76 11.35 -11.83
CA GLY A 248 1.85 10.87 -13.22
C GLY A 248 3.29 10.58 -13.64
N VAL A 249 4.22 11.50 -13.33
CA VAL A 249 5.66 11.33 -13.60
C VAL A 249 6.22 10.15 -12.80
N ALA A 250 5.95 10.09 -11.50
CA ALA A 250 6.40 8.98 -10.64
C ALA A 250 5.92 7.61 -11.17
N ALA A 251 4.64 7.51 -11.51
CA ALA A 251 4.07 6.28 -12.06
C ALA A 251 4.76 5.88 -13.38
N LYS A 252 4.97 6.83 -14.29
CA LYS A 252 5.68 6.59 -15.55
C LYS A 252 7.08 6.06 -15.30
N MET A 253 7.84 6.68 -14.40
CA MET A 253 9.21 6.27 -14.06
C MET A 253 9.24 4.88 -13.41
N MET A 254 8.30 4.57 -12.51
CA MET A 254 8.24 3.24 -11.87
C MET A 254 8.01 2.11 -12.87
N TYR A 255 7.22 2.34 -13.92
CA TYR A 255 6.95 1.33 -14.94
C TYR A 255 7.93 1.35 -16.12
N GLN A 256 8.84 2.30 -16.18
CA GLN A 256 9.96 2.29 -17.10
C GLN A 256 11.04 1.29 -16.60
N ASN A 257 11.51 0.38 -17.47
CA ASN A 257 12.43 -0.71 -17.13
C ASN A 257 11.92 -1.56 -15.95
N PHE A 258 10.61 -1.79 -15.93
CA PHE A 258 9.89 -2.38 -14.80
C PHE A 258 10.48 -3.71 -14.32
N ASP A 259 10.72 -4.64 -15.26
CA ASP A 259 11.16 -5.99 -14.92
C ASP A 259 12.59 -6.00 -14.33
N GLU A 260 13.46 -5.11 -14.81
CA GLU A 260 14.84 -4.92 -14.28
C GLU A 260 14.80 -4.36 -12.85
N LYS A 261 13.94 -3.37 -12.59
CA LYS A 261 13.77 -2.77 -11.25
C LYS A 261 13.23 -3.77 -10.24
N VAL A 262 12.22 -4.55 -10.64
CA VAL A 262 11.64 -5.59 -9.77
C VAL A 262 12.65 -6.69 -9.48
N GLU A 263 13.44 -7.12 -10.49
CA GLU A 263 14.50 -8.10 -10.28
C GLU A 263 15.60 -7.56 -9.36
N HIS A 264 16.00 -6.31 -9.54
CA HIS A 264 16.95 -5.65 -8.63
C HIS A 264 16.47 -5.65 -7.18
N LEU A 265 15.19 -5.31 -6.94
CA LEU A 265 14.58 -5.39 -5.61
C LEU A 265 14.64 -6.81 -5.02
N TYR A 266 14.36 -7.84 -5.82
CA TYR A 266 14.49 -9.22 -5.36
C TYR A 266 15.94 -9.59 -5.03
N GLN A 267 16.91 -9.18 -5.83
CA GLN A 267 18.32 -9.44 -5.56
C GLN A 267 18.80 -8.77 -4.27
N LEU A 268 18.40 -7.50 -4.02
CA LEU A 268 18.69 -6.82 -2.76
C LEU A 268 18.04 -7.54 -1.56
N LYS A 269 16.78 -7.95 -1.71
CA LYS A 269 16.04 -8.68 -0.70
C LYS A 269 16.67 -10.05 -0.38
N GLU A 270 17.09 -10.79 -1.41
CA GLU A 270 17.79 -12.06 -1.25
C GLU A 270 19.12 -11.88 -0.52
N ARG A 271 19.93 -10.89 -0.92
CA ARG A 271 21.19 -10.57 -0.25
C ARG A 271 20.99 -10.25 1.23
N MET A 272 19.99 -9.42 1.54
CA MET A 272 19.63 -9.10 2.92
C MET A 272 19.21 -10.36 3.68
N ALA A 273 18.31 -11.16 3.11
CA ALA A 273 17.79 -12.37 3.74
C ALA A 273 18.87 -13.44 3.98
N GLU A 274 19.77 -13.64 3.00
CA GLU A 274 20.92 -14.56 3.15
C GLU A 274 21.86 -14.11 4.26
N GLY A 275 22.15 -12.82 4.37
CA GLY A 275 22.98 -12.28 5.44
C GLY A 275 22.31 -12.46 6.81
N LEU A 276 21.04 -12.13 6.93
CA LEU A 276 20.25 -12.26 8.15
C LEU A 276 20.12 -13.72 8.62
N SER A 277 19.98 -14.67 7.70
CA SER A 277 19.85 -16.10 8.03
C SER A 277 21.10 -16.71 8.68
N LYS A 278 22.25 -16.04 8.58
CA LYS A 278 23.53 -16.46 9.21
C LYS A 278 23.69 -15.93 10.64
N ILE A 279 22.77 -15.08 11.10
CA ILE A 279 22.82 -14.49 12.44
C ILE A 279 21.92 -15.30 13.37
N ASP A 280 22.47 -15.73 14.52
CA ASP A 280 21.74 -16.49 15.51
C ASP A 280 20.56 -15.70 16.10
N ASP A 281 19.43 -16.40 16.34
CA ASP A 281 18.19 -15.84 16.91
C ASP A 281 17.52 -14.78 16.00
N VAL A 282 17.77 -14.84 14.70
CA VAL A 282 17.06 -14.03 13.70
C VAL A 282 16.10 -14.91 12.90
N VAL A 283 14.85 -14.46 12.79
CA VAL A 283 13.78 -15.17 12.07
C VAL A 283 13.17 -14.25 11.03
N ILE A 284 13.18 -14.67 9.78
CA ILE A 284 12.45 -13.97 8.69
C ILE A 284 11.00 -14.48 8.69
N ASN A 285 10.05 -13.55 8.84
CA ASN A 285 8.63 -13.85 8.94
C ASN A 285 7.95 -13.75 7.56
N GLY A 286 6.81 -14.43 7.41
CA GLY A 286 5.96 -14.32 6.22
C GLY A 286 6.28 -15.34 5.13
N MET A 287 6.13 -14.92 3.87
CA MET A 287 6.33 -15.78 2.70
C MET A 287 7.82 -16.03 2.39
N PRO A 288 8.14 -17.14 1.67
CA PRO A 288 9.47 -17.31 1.10
C PRO A 288 9.91 -16.07 0.29
N VAL A 289 11.20 -15.78 0.28
CA VAL A 289 11.75 -14.49 -0.18
C VAL A 289 11.22 -14.06 -1.56
N ARG A 290 11.23 -14.98 -2.55
CA ARG A 290 10.75 -14.71 -3.92
C ARG A 290 9.24 -14.85 -4.12
N GLU A 291 8.53 -15.45 -3.18
CA GLU A 291 7.07 -15.57 -3.25
C GLU A 291 6.37 -14.34 -2.65
N GLY A 292 7.00 -13.68 -1.68
CA GLY A 292 6.54 -12.42 -1.11
C GLY A 292 6.92 -11.20 -1.95
N ALA A 293 6.43 -10.04 -1.55
CA ALA A 293 6.70 -8.78 -2.24
C ALA A 293 8.21 -8.47 -2.30
N PRO A 294 8.71 -7.91 -3.43
CA PRO A 294 10.15 -7.76 -3.65
C PRO A 294 10.83 -6.76 -2.71
N HIS A 295 10.06 -5.88 -2.08
CA HIS A 295 10.58 -4.71 -1.36
C HIS A 295 10.37 -4.79 0.16
N ILE A 296 9.81 -5.86 0.73
CA ILE A 296 9.51 -5.94 2.17
C ILE A 296 10.08 -7.22 2.76
N LEU A 297 10.79 -7.07 3.89
CA LEU A 297 11.20 -8.13 4.80
C LEU A 297 10.68 -7.82 6.21
N SER A 298 10.01 -8.78 6.83
CA SER A 298 9.65 -8.75 8.24
C SER A 298 10.61 -9.66 9.00
N VAL A 299 11.32 -9.12 9.99
CA VAL A 299 12.42 -9.83 10.65
C VAL A 299 12.30 -9.71 12.15
N SER A 300 12.25 -10.83 12.85
CA SER A 300 12.26 -10.89 14.31
C SER A 300 13.69 -11.15 14.81
N PHE A 301 14.19 -10.27 15.68
CA PHE A 301 15.48 -10.37 16.36
C PHE A 301 15.23 -10.85 17.79
N LEU A 302 15.15 -12.16 17.99
CA LEU A 302 14.67 -12.75 19.23
C LEU A 302 15.50 -12.31 20.45
N GLY A 303 14.79 -11.84 21.48
CA GLY A 303 15.41 -11.32 22.72
C GLY A 303 15.85 -9.86 22.65
N ILE A 304 15.63 -9.16 21.53
CA ILE A 304 15.94 -7.72 21.39
C ILE A 304 14.65 -6.98 21.02
N ARG A 305 14.27 -5.98 21.81
CA ARG A 305 13.10 -5.16 21.51
C ARG A 305 13.34 -4.34 20.24
N SER A 306 12.36 -4.36 19.36
CA SER A 306 12.44 -3.66 18.05
C SER A 306 12.77 -2.18 18.16
N GLU A 307 12.25 -1.48 19.20
CA GLU A 307 12.55 -0.06 19.45
C GLU A 307 14.04 0.18 19.79
N VAL A 308 14.63 -0.72 20.60
CA VAL A 308 16.06 -0.63 20.96
C VAL A 308 16.94 -0.84 19.73
N LEU A 309 16.61 -1.85 18.92
CA LEU A 309 17.34 -2.11 17.68
C LEU A 309 17.19 -0.95 16.69
N LEU A 310 15.97 -0.42 16.53
CA LEU A 310 15.68 0.72 15.63
C LEU A 310 16.59 1.92 15.97
N HIS A 311 16.61 2.37 17.22
CA HIS A 311 17.44 3.52 17.63
C HIS A 311 18.94 3.22 17.53
N THR A 312 19.37 1.97 17.79
CA THR A 312 20.78 1.56 17.62
C THR A 312 21.20 1.61 16.15
N LEU A 313 20.32 1.24 15.21
CA LEU A 313 20.56 1.35 13.77
C LEU A 313 20.52 2.80 13.29
N GLU A 314 19.60 3.62 13.81
CA GLU A 314 19.49 5.06 13.53
C GLU A 314 20.78 5.81 13.89
N ASP A 315 21.42 5.49 15.04
CA ASP A 315 22.72 6.02 15.43
C ASP A 315 23.85 5.70 14.43
N ARG A 316 23.64 4.72 13.55
CA ARG A 316 24.53 4.32 12.45
C ARG A 316 24.00 4.75 11.07
N ASN A 317 23.03 5.69 11.02
CA ASN A 317 22.35 6.15 9.80
C ASN A 317 21.68 5.02 8.99
N ILE A 318 21.16 4.01 9.66
CA ILE A 318 20.35 2.94 9.07
C ILE A 318 18.91 3.09 9.56
N TYR A 319 17.99 3.36 8.65
CA TYR A 319 16.59 3.65 8.97
C TYR A 319 15.71 2.47 8.60
N VAL A 320 15.06 1.89 9.61
CA VAL A 320 14.11 0.78 9.49
C VAL A 320 12.84 1.11 10.27
N SER A 321 11.80 0.28 10.18
CA SER A 321 10.56 0.48 10.93
C SER A 321 10.34 -0.63 11.96
N ALA A 322 9.92 -0.28 13.16
CA ALA A 322 9.38 -1.25 14.10
C ALA A 322 7.93 -1.60 13.69
N GLY A 323 7.58 -2.88 13.67
CA GLY A 323 6.28 -3.37 13.20
C GLY A 323 5.05 -2.78 13.94
N SER A 324 5.25 -2.10 15.06
CA SER A 324 4.23 -1.44 15.87
C SER A 324 4.21 0.09 15.76
N ALA A 325 5.00 0.70 14.87
CA ALA A 325 5.29 2.14 14.86
C ALA A 325 4.18 3.05 14.28
N CYS A 326 3.04 2.53 13.84
CA CYS A 326 1.99 3.33 13.17
C CYS A 326 0.87 3.85 14.06
N SER A 327 0.97 3.83 15.39
CA SER A 327 -0.08 4.46 16.21
C SER A 327 0.48 5.13 17.46
N SER A 328 0.31 6.46 17.45
CA SER A 328 0.35 7.37 18.60
C SER A 328 0.03 6.71 19.96
N HIS A 329 0.95 6.85 20.91
CA HIS A 329 0.74 6.80 22.37
C HIS A 329 0.12 5.56 23.06
N LYS A 330 -0.39 4.54 22.35
CA LYS A 330 -0.81 3.27 23.00
C LYS A 330 -0.19 2.09 22.25
N ARG A 331 0.71 1.38 22.94
CA ARG A 331 1.35 0.15 22.45
C ARG A 331 0.30 -0.95 22.26
N LYS A 332 -0.22 -1.10 21.05
CA LYS A 332 -0.99 -2.29 20.66
C LYS A 332 -0.08 -3.17 19.80
N PRO A 333 -0.05 -4.49 20.05
CA PRO A 333 0.66 -5.43 19.16
C PRO A 333 0.15 -5.28 17.72
N SER A 334 1.02 -5.58 16.74
CA SER A 334 0.62 -5.61 15.33
C SER A 334 -0.55 -6.57 15.13
N ALA A 335 -1.64 -6.09 14.57
CA ALA A 335 -2.80 -6.90 14.23
C ALA A 335 -2.44 -7.95 13.15
N THR A 336 -1.61 -7.59 12.19
CA THR A 336 -1.10 -8.47 11.13
C THR A 336 -0.33 -9.64 11.72
N LEU A 337 0.71 -9.37 12.51
CA LEU A 337 1.56 -10.42 13.09
C LEU A 337 0.79 -11.28 14.09
N SER A 338 -0.16 -10.69 14.83
CA SER A 338 -1.07 -11.42 15.71
C SER A 338 -2.02 -12.35 14.92
N ALA A 339 -2.57 -11.88 13.79
CA ALA A 339 -3.42 -12.69 12.92
C ALA A 339 -2.67 -13.86 12.27
N MET A 340 -1.35 -13.75 12.07
CA MET A 340 -0.47 -14.83 11.62
C MET A 340 -0.16 -15.86 12.71
N GLY A 341 -0.58 -15.62 13.96
CA GLY A 341 -0.36 -16.52 15.09
C GLY A 341 1.00 -16.36 15.77
N MET A 342 1.69 -15.25 15.53
CA MET A 342 2.96 -14.97 16.21
C MET A 342 2.74 -14.63 17.69
N SER A 343 3.70 -15.04 18.54
CA SER A 343 3.68 -14.71 19.98
C SER A 343 3.95 -13.22 20.21
N ASN A 344 3.39 -12.65 21.29
CA ASN A 344 3.65 -11.25 21.65
C ASN A 344 5.15 -10.95 21.77
N ALA A 345 5.92 -11.85 22.36
CA ALA A 345 7.37 -11.69 22.50
C ALA A 345 8.07 -11.59 21.13
N GLN A 346 7.64 -12.37 20.15
CA GLN A 346 8.18 -12.31 18.80
C GLN A 346 7.76 -11.02 18.09
N ILE A 347 6.49 -10.60 18.23
CA ILE A 347 5.96 -9.34 17.67
C ILE A 347 6.74 -8.13 18.17
N GLU A 348 7.03 -8.06 19.48
CA GLU A 348 7.81 -6.98 20.09
C GLU A 348 9.27 -6.90 19.60
N ASN A 349 9.77 -8.00 19.04
CA ASN A 349 11.14 -8.12 18.54
C ASN A 349 11.21 -7.99 17.00
N THR A 350 10.09 -7.66 16.35
CA THR A 350 9.99 -7.63 14.88
C THR A 350 10.25 -6.24 14.34
N VAL A 351 11.15 -6.18 13.35
CA VAL A 351 11.48 -4.99 12.55
C VAL A 351 11.09 -5.25 11.11
N ARG A 352 10.60 -4.23 10.42
CA ARG A 352 10.39 -4.24 8.97
C ARG A 352 11.55 -3.53 8.30
N ILE A 353 12.16 -4.21 7.33
CA ILE A 353 13.13 -3.67 6.38
C ILE A 353 12.42 -3.53 5.05
N SER A 354 12.39 -2.33 4.47
CA SER A 354 11.73 -2.11 3.19
C SER A 354 12.57 -1.31 2.22
N LEU A 355 12.77 -1.90 1.06
CA LEU A 355 13.69 -1.51 0.00
C LEU A 355 13.01 -0.63 -1.07
N SER A 356 13.80 0.11 -1.82
CA SER A 356 13.42 0.74 -3.08
C SER A 356 14.43 0.37 -4.17
N GLU A 357 14.09 0.65 -5.41
CA GLU A 357 15.00 0.44 -6.55
C GLU A 357 16.22 1.38 -6.54
N GLU A 358 16.24 2.38 -5.67
CA GLU A 358 17.40 3.27 -5.47
C GLU A 358 18.40 2.72 -4.44
N ASN A 359 18.02 1.69 -3.65
CA ASN A 359 18.95 1.07 -2.72
C ASN A 359 20.03 0.27 -3.45
N THR A 360 21.20 0.14 -2.81
CA THR A 360 22.36 -0.53 -3.37
C THR A 360 22.77 -1.76 -2.56
N PHE A 361 23.57 -2.63 -3.15
CA PHE A 361 24.17 -3.79 -2.45
C PHE A 361 25.11 -3.36 -1.34
N GLU A 362 25.82 -2.25 -1.50
CA GLU A 362 26.71 -1.67 -0.51
C GLU A 362 25.95 -1.23 0.75
N GLU A 363 24.75 -0.65 0.58
CA GLU A 363 23.87 -0.30 1.71
C GLU A 363 23.40 -1.55 2.46
N VAL A 364 23.04 -2.62 1.73
CA VAL A 364 22.64 -3.90 2.32
C VAL A 364 23.80 -4.52 3.10
N ASP A 365 25.00 -4.56 2.53
CA ASP A 365 26.20 -5.11 3.17
C ASP A 365 26.56 -4.31 4.43
N TYR A 366 26.50 -2.98 4.35
CA TYR A 366 26.72 -2.10 5.51
C TYR A 366 25.72 -2.38 6.64
N CYS A 367 24.44 -2.56 6.32
CA CYS A 367 23.44 -2.91 7.32
C CYS A 367 23.76 -4.26 8.00
N LEU A 368 24.14 -5.26 7.22
CA LEU A 368 24.51 -6.58 7.75
C LEU A 368 25.76 -6.53 8.63
N GLU A 369 26.78 -5.74 8.26
CA GLU A 369 27.99 -5.52 9.09
C GLU A 369 27.61 -4.88 10.44
N VAL A 370 26.81 -3.81 10.43
CA VAL A 370 26.37 -3.14 11.65
C VAL A 370 25.53 -4.07 12.53
N LEU A 371 24.62 -4.86 11.93
CA LEU A 371 23.84 -5.85 12.68
C LEU A 371 24.73 -6.88 13.38
N ASN A 372 25.75 -7.42 12.69
CA ASN A 372 26.71 -8.35 13.28
C ASN A 372 27.52 -7.73 14.44
N GLU A 373 27.81 -6.43 14.38
CA GLU A 373 28.49 -5.69 15.48
C GLU A 373 27.57 -5.48 16.68
N VAL A 374 26.34 -4.99 16.46
CA VAL A 374 25.49 -4.48 17.55
C VAL A 374 24.67 -5.57 18.25
N LEU A 375 24.20 -6.60 17.52
CA LEU A 375 23.32 -7.63 18.09
C LEU A 375 23.94 -8.39 19.27
N PRO A 376 25.24 -8.82 19.26
CA PRO A 376 25.85 -9.47 20.41
C PRO A 376 25.91 -8.57 21.65
N MET A 377 26.10 -7.27 21.44
CA MET A 377 26.12 -6.28 22.52
C MET A 377 24.71 -6.12 23.12
N LEU A 378 23.69 -5.91 22.28
CA LEU A 378 22.31 -5.73 22.73
C LEU A 378 21.78 -6.94 23.49
N LYS A 379 22.10 -8.17 23.05
CA LYS A 379 21.73 -9.42 23.74
C LYS A 379 22.30 -9.52 25.16
N ARG A 380 23.51 -9.01 25.42
CA ARG A 380 24.11 -8.99 26.77
C ARG A 380 23.33 -8.07 27.72
N TYR A 381 22.80 -6.95 27.24
CA TYR A 381 22.01 -6.03 28.05
C TYR A 381 20.56 -6.52 28.28
N ALA A 382 19.97 -7.22 27.32
CA ALA A 382 18.61 -7.78 27.44
C ALA A 382 18.50 -8.93 28.45
N ARG A 383 19.60 -9.60 28.79
CA ARG A 383 19.65 -10.71 29.75
C ARG A 383 19.83 -10.27 31.23
N ARG A 384 19.96 -8.97 31.46
CA ARG A 384 20.01 -8.37 32.81
C ARG A 384 18.69 -7.69 33.15
#